data_a53f1e76039b17ec6461d8a3d80d9587
#
_entry.id   a53f1e76039b17ec6461d8a3d80d9587
#
_cell.length_a   1.000
_cell.length_b   1.000
_cell.length_c   1.000
_cell.angle_alpha   90.00
_cell.angle_beta   90.00
_cell.angle_gamma   90.00
#
_symmetry.space_group_name_H-M   'P 1'
#
loop_
_entity.id
_entity.type
_entity.pdbx_description
1 polymer ?
#
loop_
_entity_poly.entity_id
_entity_poly.type
_entity_poly.pdbx_seq_one_letter_code
_entity_poly.pdbx_strand_id
1 'polypeptide(L)'
;MITIQNMHVTLSAHNPMASAFVAALLAGADDAPSTEDAATSAIPPIGAIWPGEGGRNGGLMRGVDGGPNYWLILAEGATATAELAWGGYDQDTGATSDHDGLANTKLLAESGLDFPAAKFAHAARLEGKDDWYLPAIRECRLLSANVPELFETGYHWSSTQYSRNYAWMQNFAGGSQGNGGKASVRRVRLVRRLFL
;
A
#
# COMPACT_ATOMS: atom_id res chain seq x y z
N MET A 1 -49.13 -6.31 -17.71
CA MET A 1 -48.49 -7.35 -18.56
C MET A 1 -47.71 -6.60 -19.64
N ILE A 2 -46.40 -6.50 -19.50
CA ILE A 2 -45.56 -5.83 -20.50
C ILE A 2 -44.88 -6.95 -21.28
N THR A 3 -45.18 -7.06 -22.56
CA THR A 3 -44.53 -8.01 -23.48
C THR A 3 -43.40 -7.29 -24.21
N ILE A 4 -42.15 -7.67 -23.96
CA ILE A 4 -41.01 -7.15 -24.70
C ILE A 4 -40.80 -8.11 -25.89
N GLN A 5 -41.16 -7.64 -27.09
CA GLN A 5 -40.83 -8.32 -28.35
C GLN A 5 -39.58 -7.68 -28.96
N ASN A 6 -38.59 -8.52 -29.26
CA ASN A 6 -37.38 -8.22 -29.99
C ASN A 6 -36.36 -7.29 -29.33
N MET A 7 -35.52 -7.88 -28.45
CA MET A 7 -34.27 -7.26 -28.05
C MET A 7 -33.13 -7.89 -28.89
N HIS A 8 -32.58 -7.11 -29.84
CA HIS A 8 -31.35 -7.48 -30.53
C HIS A 8 -30.15 -7.07 -29.66
N VAL A 9 -29.43 -8.06 -29.12
CA VAL A 9 -28.19 -7.84 -28.39
C VAL A 9 -27.02 -8.16 -29.32
N THR A 10 -26.28 -7.15 -29.74
CA THR A 10 -25.04 -7.33 -30.49
C THR A 10 -23.88 -7.41 -29.52
N LEU A 11 -23.32 -8.61 -29.31
CA LEU A 11 -22.15 -8.83 -28.48
C LEU A 11 -20.87 -8.56 -29.25
N SER A 12 -20.10 -7.57 -28.84
CA SER A 12 -18.74 -7.36 -29.32
C SER A 12 -17.79 -8.28 -28.56
N ALA A 13 -16.96 -9.05 -29.27
CA ALA A 13 -16.14 -10.17 -28.78
C ALA A 13 -14.95 -9.79 -27.86
N HIS A 14 -14.92 -8.57 -27.28
CA HIS A 14 -13.76 -8.04 -26.56
C HIS A 14 -14.00 -7.71 -25.06
N ASN A 15 -15.12 -8.17 -24.48
CA ASN A 15 -15.34 -7.98 -23.05
C ASN A 15 -15.76 -9.28 -22.36
N PRO A 16 -14.83 -10.02 -21.70
CA PRO A 16 -15.14 -11.29 -21.03
C PRO A 16 -16.19 -11.17 -19.92
N MET A 17 -16.34 -9.99 -19.32
CA MET A 17 -17.34 -9.72 -18.28
C MET A 17 -18.79 -9.72 -18.84
N ALA A 18 -18.99 -9.23 -20.08
CA ALA A 18 -20.31 -9.25 -20.71
C ALA A 18 -20.77 -10.65 -21.08
N SER A 19 -19.85 -11.54 -21.45
CA SER A 19 -20.16 -12.93 -21.77
C SER A 19 -20.62 -13.75 -20.56
N ALA A 20 -20.02 -13.52 -19.38
CA ALA A 20 -20.42 -14.19 -18.14
C ALA A 20 -21.82 -13.78 -17.68
N PHE A 21 -22.17 -12.49 -17.84
CA PHE A 21 -23.48 -11.97 -17.44
C PHE A 21 -24.64 -12.52 -18.29
N VAL A 22 -24.40 -12.66 -19.61
CA VAL A 22 -25.39 -13.23 -20.54
C VAL A 22 -25.54 -14.73 -20.36
N ALA A 23 -24.46 -15.46 -20.07
CA ALA A 23 -24.53 -16.89 -19.77
C ALA A 23 -25.34 -17.17 -18.49
N ALA A 24 -25.18 -16.36 -17.46
CA ALA A 24 -25.95 -16.47 -16.22
C ALA A 24 -27.46 -16.17 -16.42
N LEU A 25 -27.80 -15.24 -17.29
CA LEU A 25 -29.19 -14.90 -17.60
C LEU A 25 -29.92 -16.01 -18.39
N LEU A 26 -29.16 -16.76 -19.21
CA LEU A 26 -29.69 -17.87 -20.05
C LEU A 26 -29.78 -19.22 -19.32
N ALA A 27 -29.02 -19.37 -18.21
CA ALA A 27 -28.96 -20.61 -17.42
C ALA A 27 -30.06 -20.76 -16.35
N GLY A 28 -31.01 -19.83 -16.23
CA GLY A 28 -32.09 -19.90 -15.24
C GLY A 28 -31.56 -19.90 -13.80
N ALA A 29 -30.87 -18.84 -13.47
CA ALA A 29 -30.01 -18.56 -12.32
C ALA A 29 -30.52 -18.99 -10.94
N ASP A 30 -30.13 -20.19 -10.49
CA ASP A 30 -29.98 -20.47 -9.07
C ASP A 30 -28.48 -20.45 -8.62
N ASP A 31 -27.54 -20.24 -9.56
CA ASP A 31 -26.08 -20.22 -9.31
C ASP A 31 -25.36 -19.00 -9.96
N ALA A 32 -26.00 -17.84 -9.95
CA ALA A 32 -25.26 -16.62 -10.29
C ALA A 32 -24.30 -16.30 -9.14
N PRO A 33 -22.97 -16.12 -9.41
CA PRO A 33 -22.04 -15.69 -8.38
C PRO A 33 -22.59 -14.39 -7.77
N SER A 34 -22.64 -14.34 -6.43
CA SER A 34 -23.12 -13.18 -5.72
C SER A 34 -22.34 -11.94 -6.15
N THR A 35 -22.97 -10.79 -6.23
CA THR A 35 -22.30 -9.52 -6.53
C THR A 35 -21.18 -9.20 -5.54
N GLU A 36 -21.18 -9.82 -4.36
CA GLU A 36 -20.12 -9.74 -3.36
C GLU A 36 -18.86 -10.51 -3.78
N ASP A 37 -18.98 -11.71 -4.42
CA ASP A 37 -17.82 -12.48 -4.90
C ASP A 37 -17.13 -11.82 -6.10
N ALA A 38 -17.87 -11.13 -6.96
CA ALA A 38 -17.32 -10.38 -8.08
C ALA A 38 -16.62 -9.08 -7.62
N ALA A 39 -17.06 -8.47 -6.53
CA ALA A 39 -16.45 -7.27 -5.97
C ALA A 39 -15.10 -7.56 -5.28
N THR A 40 -14.88 -8.78 -4.81
CA THR A 40 -13.65 -9.18 -4.08
C THR A 40 -12.47 -9.45 -5.02
N SER A 41 -12.71 -9.63 -6.32
CA SER A 41 -11.69 -9.97 -7.32
C SER A 41 -11.17 -8.77 -8.13
N ALA A 42 -11.82 -7.61 -8.07
CA ALA A 42 -11.42 -6.45 -8.85
C ALA A 42 -10.43 -5.56 -8.08
N ILE A 43 -9.33 -5.17 -8.75
CA ILE A 43 -8.40 -4.18 -8.20
C ILE A 43 -9.14 -2.85 -8.04
N PRO A 44 -9.29 -2.30 -6.81
CA PRO A 44 -9.99 -1.05 -6.61
C PRO A 44 -9.17 0.12 -7.18
N PRO A 45 -9.81 1.24 -7.52
CA PRO A 45 -9.12 2.47 -7.91
C PRO A 45 -8.08 2.91 -6.88
N ILE A 46 -7.04 3.63 -7.33
CA ILE A 46 -6.06 4.25 -6.43
C ILE A 46 -6.79 5.15 -5.43
N GLY A 47 -6.41 5.07 -4.16
CA GLY A 47 -7.01 5.78 -3.03
C GLY A 47 -8.26 5.11 -2.46
N ALA A 48 -8.91 4.18 -3.17
CA ALA A 48 -10.07 3.46 -2.66
C ALA A 48 -9.68 2.39 -1.62
N ILE A 49 -10.60 2.09 -0.70
CA ILE A 49 -10.46 0.95 0.23
C ILE A 49 -10.31 -0.34 -0.58
N TRP A 50 -9.37 -1.19 -0.17
CA TRP A 50 -9.22 -2.52 -0.74
C TRP A 50 -9.84 -3.54 0.22
N PRO A 51 -11.03 -4.07 -0.12
CA PRO A 51 -11.74 -4.98 0.78
C PRO A 51 -10.89 -6.19 1.16
N GLY A 52 -10.83 -6.51 2.45
CA GLY A 52 -10.06 -7.64 2.97
C GLY A 52 -8.54 -7.41 3.10
N GLU A 53 -8.01 -6.27 2.60
CA GLU A 53 -6.56 -5.99 2.64
C GLU A 53 -6.12 -5.05 3.76
N GLY A 54 -7.07 -4.53 4.55
CA GLY A 54 -6.78 -3.72 5.73
C GLY A 54 -6.35 -2.28 5.44
N GLY A 55 -6.59 -1.79 4.22
CA GLY A 55 -6.17 -0.44 3.84
C GLY A 55 -6.65 -0.01 2.48
N ARG A 56 -6.00 1.01 1.93
CA ARG A 56 -6.31 1.61 0.62
C ARG A 56 -5.27 1.27 -0.43
N ASN A 57 -5.71 1.20 -1.68
CA ASN A 57 -4.83 1.07 -2.82
C ASN A 57 -3.92 2.30 -2.96
N GLY A 58 -2.65 2.16 -2.65
CA GLY A 58 -1.62 3.20 -2.85
C GLY A 58 -1.00 3.21 -4.24
N GLY A 59 -1.27 2.19 -5.06
CA GLY A 59 -0.76 2.04 -6.42
C GLY A 59 0.20 0.86 -6.60
N LEU A 60 0.47 0.58 -7.88
CA LEU A 60 1.35 -0.52 -8.29
C LEU A 60 2.82 -0.09 -8.25
N MET A 61 3.61 -0.75 -7.43
CA MET A 61 5.06 -0.62 -7.40
C MET A 61 5.68 -1.63 -8.36
N ARG A 62 6.59 -1.15 -9.22
CA ARG A 62 7.33 -2.01 -10.13
C ARG A 62 8.39 -2.79 -9.37
N GLY A 63 8.49 -4.09 -9.64
CA GLY A 63 9.58 -4.93 -9.14
C GLY A 63 10.95 -4.47 -9.62
N VAL A 64 11.96 -4.65 -8.81
CA VAL A 64 13.36 -4.31 -9.07
C VAL A 64 14.15 -5.60 -9.20
N ASP A 65 15.19 -5.61 -10.04
CA ASP A 65 16.12 -6.74 -10.26
C ASP A 65 15.40 -8.07 -10.62
N GLY A 66 14.33 -7.97 -11.43
CA GLY A 66 13.55 -9.13 -11.84
C GLY A 66 12.53 -9.62 -10.82
N GLY A 67 12.40 -8.95 -9.69
CA GLY A 67 11.35 -9.23 -8.71
C GLY A 67 9.94 -8.90 -9.23
N PRO A 68 8.89 -9.49 -8.64
CA PRO A 68 7.51 -9.23 -9.06
C PRO A 68 7.07 -7.81 -8.74
N ASN A 69 6.13 -7.29 -9.54
CA ASN A 69 5.38 -6.09 -9.19
C ASN A 69 4.48 -6.38 -7.99
N TYR A 70 4.20 -5.35 -7.18
CA TYR A 70 3.29 -5.47 -6.04
C TYR A 70 2.48 -4.20 -5.83
N TRP A 71 1.30 -4.35 -5.28
CA TRP A 71 0.48 -3.22 -4.88
C TRP A 71 0.88 -2.77 -3.49
N LEU A 72 0.97 -1.45 -3.29
CA LEU A 72 1.10 -0.86 -1.97
C LEU A 72 -0.30 -0.68 -1.36
N ILE A 73 -0.49 -1.25 -0.20
CA ILE A 73 -1.67 -1.04 0.62
C ILE A 73 -1.30 -0.07 1.73
N LEU A 74 -1.95 1.08 1.75
CA LEU A 74 -1.77 2.11 2.78
C LEU A 74 -2.71 1.80 3.95
N ALA A 75 -2.14 1.54 5.12
CA ALA A 75 -2.92 1.20 6.32
C ALA A 75 -3.89 2.32 6.70
N GLU A 76 -5.06 1.97 7.24
CA GLU A 76 -6.07 2.92 7.72
C GLU A 76 -6.17 2.96 9.25
N GLY A 77 -6.77 4.04 9.74
CA GLY A 77 -7.04 4.24 11.15
C GLY A 77 -5.91 4.89 11.94
N ALA A 78 -6.22 5.35 13.15
CA ALA A 78 -5.30 6.07 14.02
C ALA A 78 -4.09 5.21 14.45
N THR A 79 -4.25 3.89 14.53
CA THR A 79 -3.19 2.95 14.90
C THR A 79 -2.19 2.67 13.77
N ALA A 80 -2.49 3.15 12.55
CA ALA A 80 -1.60 3.04 11.39
C ALA A 80 -0.57 4.17 11.30
N THR A 81 -0.64 5.15 12.20
CA THR A 81 0.23 6.33 12.24
C THR A 81 0.81 6.54 13.63
N ALA A 82 1.96 7.19 13.69
CA ALA A 82 2.56 7.67 14.93
C ALA A 82 3.52 8.83 14.65
N GLU A 83 3.93 9.54 15.68
CA GLU A 83 5.04 10.49 15.63
C GLU A 83 6.20 9.92 16.44
N LEU A 84 7.29 9.53 15.76
CA LEU A 84 8.40 8.79 16.35
C LEU A 84 9.73 9.28 15.81
N ALA A 85 10.80 9.08 16.59
CA ALA A 85 12.16 9.17 16.07
C ALA A 85 12.42 8.00 15.12
N TRP A 86 13.26 8.23 14.10
CA TRP A 86 13.75 7.15 13.25
C TRP A 86 14.61 6.18 14.08
N GLY A 87 15.44 6.73 14.96
CA GLY A 87 16.30 5.99 15.87
C GLY A 87 17.71 5.75 15.33
N GLY A 88 18.56 5.12 16.15
CA GLY A 88 19.92 4.72 15.75
C GLY A 88 20.80 5.88 15.27
N TYR A 89 20.79 7.02 15.98
CA TYR A 89 21.69 8.13 15.69
C TYR A 89 23.15 7.67 15.76
N ASP A 90 23.98 8.11 14.81
CA ASP A 90 25.39 7.73 14.64
C ASP A 90 25.62 6.22 14.35
N GLN A 91 24.58 5.51 13.93
CA GLN A 91 24.70 4.11 13.51
C GLN A 91 24.60 3.98 11.99
N ASP A 92 25.51 3.19 11.41
CA ASP A 92 25.35 2.69 10.05
C ASP A 92 24.62 1.35 10.10
N THR A 93 23.39 1.34 9.59
CA THR A 93 22.46 0.23 9.84
C THR A 93 22.38 -0.76 8.68
N GLY A 94 22.88 -0.39 7.49
CA GLY A 94 22.67 -1.17 6.27
C GLY A 94 21.23 -1.09 5.70
N ALA A 95 20.28 -0.43 6.35
CA ALA A 95 18.91 -0.22 5.85
C ALA A 95 18.90 0.85 4.74
N THR A 96 19.58 0.58 3.64
CA THR A 96 19.86 1.55 2.57
C THR A 96 19.03 1.29 1.30
N SER A 97 18.22 0.23 1.26
CA SER A 97 17.37 -0.02 0.11
C SER A 97 16.40 1.14 -0.11
N ASP A 98 16.40 1.70 -1.33
CA ASP A 98 15.50 2.77 -1.71
C ASP A 98 14.11 2.26 -2.16
N HIS A 99 13.96 0.95 -2.39
CA HIS A 99 12.75 0.31 -2.92
C HIS A 99 12.21 -0.83 -2.04
N ASP A 100 12.98 -1.38 -1.11
CA ASP A 100 12.54 -2.48 -0.25
C ASP A 100 12.34 -2.01 1.20
N GLY A 101 11.18 -1.41 1.46
CA GLY A 101 10.82 -0.94 2.80
C GLY A 101 10.63 -2.06 3.81
N LEU A 102 10.15 -3.23 3.35
CA LEU A 102 9.95 -4.39 4.21
C LEU A 102 11.29 -4.93 4.75
N ALA A 103 12.27 -5.11 3.85
CA ALA A 103 13.61 -5.56 4.26
C ALA A 103 14.30 -4.54 5.19
N ASN A 104 14.24 -3.24 4.85
CA ASN A 104 14.79 -2.19 5.72
C ASN A 104 14.14 -2.21 7.12
N THR A 105 12.80 -2.26 7.17
CA THR A 105 12.05 -2.26 8.44
C THR A 105 12.43 -3.44 9.31
N LYS A 106 12.47 -4.64 8.72
CA LYS A 106 12.86 -5.86 9.42
C LYS A 106 14.28 -5.78 9.97
N LEU A 107 15.24 -5.36 9.12
CA LEU A 107 16.64 -5.17 9.52
C LEU A 107 16.78 -4.24 10.73
N LEU A 108 16.09 -3.10 10.71
CA LEU A 108 16.11 -2.12 11.80
C LEU A 108 15.44 -2.65 13.07
N ALA A 109 14.25 -3.24 12.94
CA ALA A 109 13.46 -3.71 14.09
C ALA A 109 14.16 -4.86 14.85
N GLU A 110 14.84 -5.75 14.11
CA GLU A 110 15.52 -6.94 14.64
C GLU A 110 16.99 -6.68 15.06
N SER A 111 17.53 -5.49 14.82
CA SER A 111 18.93 -5.15 15.08
C SER A 111 19.35 -5.16 16.57
N GLY A 112 18.40 -5.21 17.50
CA GLY A 112 18.64 -5.05 18.93
C GLY A 112 18.88 -3.59 19.38
N LEU A 113 19.02 -2.65 18.45
CA LEU A 113 19.17 -1.23 18.71
C LEU A 113 17.80 -0.53 18.81
N ASP A 114 17.81 0.76 19.20
CA ASP A 114 16.59 1.54 19.32
C ASP A 114 16.21 2.24 18.01
N PHE A 115 15.21 1.66 17.30
CA PHE A 115 14.61 2.18 16.08
C PHE A 115 13.08 2.27 16.24
N PRO A 116 12.56 3.27 16.97
CA PRO A 116 11.14 3.35 17.31
C PRO A 116 10.21 3.27 16.11
N ALA A 117 10.52 4.00 15.02
CA ALA A 117 9.70 4.00 13.81
C ALA A 117 9.60 2.60 13.16
N ALA A 118 10.72 1.89 13.02
CA ALA A 118 10.74 0.55 12.44
C ALA A 118 10.10 -0.50 13.36
N LYS A 119 10.35 -0.42 14.68
CA LYS A 119 9.73 -1.31 15.67
C LYS A 119 8.21 -1.14 15.71
N PHE A 120 7.72 0.09 15.65
CA PHE A 120 6.29 0.38 15.57
C PHE A 120 5.67 -0.30 14.34
N ALA A 121 6.29 -0.15 13.18
CA ALA A 121 5.80 -0.74 11.94
C ALA A 121 5.84 -2.28 11.98
N HIS A 122 6.96 -2.86 12.42
CA HIS A 122 7.15 -4.31 12.48
C HIS A 122 6.23 -5.01 13.48
N ALA A 123 5.89 -4.34 14.58
CA ALA A 123 4.99 -4.87 15.60
C ALA A 123 3.50 -4.72 15.25
N ALA A 124 3.16 -3.98 14.21
CA ALA A 124 1.77 -3.68 13.85
C ALA A 124 0.99 -4.93 13.49
N ARG A 125 -0.23 -5.01 14.01
CA ARG A 125 -1.23 -6.05 13.70
C ARG A 125 -2.54 -5.33 13.45
N LEU A 126 -2.84 -5.07 12.17
CA LEU A 126 -4.01 -4.29 11.77
C LEU A 126 -4.88 -5.10 10.82
N GLU A 127 -6.19 -5.13 11.04
CA GLU A 127 -7.17 -5.82 10.20
C GLU A 127 -6.78 -7.29 9.89
N GLY A 128 -6.23 -7.99 10.89
CA GLY A 128 -5.78 -9.38 10.75
C GLY A 128 -4.52 -9.59 9.91
N LYS A 129 -3.84 -8.52 9.51
CA LYS A 129 -2.56 -8.54 8.77
C LYS A 129 -1.40 -8.22 9.72
N ASP A 130 -0.25 -8.85 9.49
CA ASP A 130 0.95 -8.73 10.33
C ASP A 130 2.22 -8.38 9.54
N ASP A 131 2.08 -8.07 8.27
CA ASP A 131 3.13 -7.79 7.32
C ASP A 131 3.30 -6.28 7.03
N TRP A 132 2.92 -5.43 7.99
CA TRP A 132 3.06 -3.99 7.91
C TRP A 132 4.51 -3.54 8.08
N TYR A 133 4.89 -2.49 7.34
CA TYR A 133 6.24 -1.95 7.38
C TYR A 133 6.29 -0.45 7.12
N LEU A 134 7.44 0.17 7.39
CA LEU A 134 7.73 1.56 7.09
C LEU A 134 8.21 1.66 5.64
N PRO A 135 7.53 2.41 4.75
CA PRO A 135 7.84 2.41 3.32
C PRO A 135 9.26 2.89 3.01
N ALA A 136 9.91 2.33 2.00
CA ALA A 136 11.15 2.85 1.45
C ALA A 136 10.92 4.18 0.73
N ILE A 137 12.00 4.94 0.46
CA ILE A 137 11.85 6.28 -0.10
C ILE A 137 11.22 6.30 -1.51
N ARG A 138 11.40 5.26 -2.33
CA ARG A 138 10.69 5.14 -3.63
C ARG A 138 9.22 4.77 -3.45
N GLU A 139 8.89 3.95 -2.46
CA GLU A 139 7.50 3.65 -2.11
C GLU A 139 6.79 4.91 -1.60
N CYS A 140 7.45 5.73 -0.77
CA CYS A 140 6.94 7.05 -0.38
C CYS A 140 6.69 7.97 -1.59
N ARG A 141 7.59 7.94 -2.59
CA ARG A 141 7.42 8.74 -3.81
C ARG A 141 6.18 8.33 -4.60
N LEU A 142 5.95 7.03 -4.76
CA LEU A 142 4.74 6.51 -5.40
C LEU A 142 3.48 6.98 -4.67
N LEU A 143 3.46 6.84 -3.35
CA LEU A 143 2.33 7.27 -2.52
C LEU A 143 2.10 8.79 -2.59
N SER A 144 3.18 9.57 -2.64
CA SER A 144 3.10 11.03 -2.78
C SER A 144 2.57 11.47 -4.14
N ALA A 145 2.78 10.67 -5.19
CA ALA A 145 2.24 10.93 -6.52
C ALA A 145 0.77 10.51 -6.65
N ASN A 146 0.37 9.45 -5.96
CA ASN A 146 -0.92 8.80 -6.15
C ASN A 146 -1.99 9.24 -5.13
N VAL A 147 -1.61 9.40 -3.86
CA VAL A 147 -2.56 9.57 -2.75
C VAL A 147 -2.04 10.54 -1.68
N PRO A 148 -1.50 11.71 -2.06
CA PRO A 148 -0.96 12.67 -1.08
C PRO A 148 -2.01 13.16 -0.08
N GLU A 149 -3.27 13.21 -0.48
CA GLU A 149 -4.42 13.63 0.34
C GLU A 149 -4.73 12.68 1.50
N LEU A 150 -4.20 11.46 1.47
CA LEU A 150 -4.36 10.48 2.55
C LEU A 150 -3.28 10.59 3.63
N PHE A 151 -2.40 11.58 3.50
CA PHE A 151 -1.33 11.83 4.45
C PHE A 151 -1.53 13.18 5.15
N GLU A 152 -1.12 13.23 6.40
CA GLU A 152 -1.04 14.50 7.13
C GLU A 152 0.05 15.40 6.54
N THR A 153 -0.13 16.70 6.69
CA THR A 153 0.86 17.68 6.21
C THR A 153 2.19 17.53 6.92
N GLY A 154 3.29 17.70 6.19
CA GLY A 154 4.66 17.65 6.72
C GLY A 154 5.44 16.40 6.29
N TYR A 155 6.58 16.22 6.96
CA TYR A 155 7.49 15.14 6.63
C TYR A 155 7.12 13.84 7.35
N HIS A 156 7.17 12.74 6.58
CA HIS A 156 7.03 11.37 7.07
C HIS A 156 8.35 10.62 6.87
N TRP A 157 8.74 9.82 7.85
CA TRP A 157 9.88 8.95 7.71
C TRP A 157 9.68 7.89 6.64
N SER A 158 10.73 7.63 5.88
CA SER A 158 10.89 6.35 5.17
C SER A 158 11.74 5.39 6.02
N SER A 159 11.80 4.13 5.61
CA SER A 159 12.71 3.15 6.20
C SER A 159 14.16 3.26 5.71
N THR A 160 14.42 4.12 4.72
CA THR A 160 15.71 4.21 4.04
C THR A 160 16.68 5.13 4.78
N GLN A 161 17.81 4.59 5.22
CA GLN A 161 18.89 5.40 5.77
C GLN A 161 19.52 6.29 4.67
N TYR A 162 19.76 7.54 4.99
CA TYR A 162 20.56 8.45 4.15
C TYR A 162 22.04 8.43 4.53
N SER A 163 22.33 8.48 5.84
CA SER A 163 23.68 8.41 6.40
C SER A 163 23.63 7.92 7.84
N ARG A 164 24.78 7.84 8.52
CA ARG A 164 24.83 7.48 9.96
C ARG A 164 23.90 8.31 10.82
N ASN A 165 23.74 9.61 10.51
CA ASN A 165 22.98 10.55 11.34
C ASN A 165 21.63 10.94 10.74
N TYR A 166 21.36 10.60 9.45
CA TYR A 166 20.18 11.05 8.73
C TYR A 166 19.45 9.88 8.09
N ALA A 167 18.12 10.01 8.00
CA ALA A 167 17.26 9.11 7.23
C ALA A 167 16.44 9.89 6.21
N TRP A 168 16.06 9.24 5.12
CA TRP A 168 15.19 9.80 4.10
C TRP A 168 13.77 10.02 4.60
N MET A 169 13.16 11.11 4.18
CA MET A 169 11.79 11.47 4.48
C MET A 169 11.07 12.08 3.28
N GLN A 170 9.75 11.95 3.24
CA GLN A 170 8.86 12.46 2.20
C GLN A 170 7.95 13.54 2.77
N ASN A 171 7.85 14.69 2.10
CA ASN A 171 6.83 15.68 2.35
C ASN A 171 5.65 15.44 1.40
N PHE A 172 4.50 15.08 1.95
CA PHE A 172 3.32 14.78 1.14
C PHE A 172 2.54 16.02 0.73
N ALA A 173 2.66 17.14 1.44
CA ALA A 173 2.00 18.39 1.05
C ALA A 173 2.64 19.03 -0.19
N GLY A 174 3.97 18.97 -0.32
CA GLY A 174 4.71 19.59 -1.43
C GLY A 174 5.41 18.60 -2.36
N GLY A 175 5.29 17.29 -2.11
CA GLY A 175 5.90 16.25 -2.93
C GLY A 175 7.43 16.15 -2.82
N SER A 176 8.10 17.01 -2.05
CA SER A 176 9.56 17.03 -1.95
C SER A 176 10.09 15.89 -1.07
N GLN A 177 11.27 15.41 -1.42
CA GLN A 177 12.05 14.49 -0.60
C GLN A 177 13.21 15.24 0.07
N GLY A 178 13.55 14.80 1.27
CA GLY A 178 14.68 15.34 2.02
C GLY A 178 15.25 14.29 2.96
N ASN A 179 16.18 14.71 3.78
CA ASN A 179 16.68 13.89 4.89
C ASN A 179 16.52 14.65 6.20
N GLY A 180 16.38 13.92 7.30
CA GLY A 180 16.23 14.47 8.63
C GLY A 180 17.10 13.73 9.63
N GLY A 181 17.54 14.44 10.68
CA GLY A 181 18.30 13.83 11.76
C GLY A 181 17.50 12.71 12.43
N LYS A 182 18.11 11.53 12.57
CA LYS A 182 17.46 10.30 13.06
C LYS A 182 16.85 10.42 14.45
N ALA A 183 17.37 11.35 15.28
CA ALA A 183 16.82 11.65 16.60
C ALA A 183 15.57 12.53 16.57
N SER A 184 15.25 13.16 15.45
CA SER A 184 14.07 14.00 15.32
C SER A 184 12.80 13.16 15.26
N VAL A 185 11.74 13.64 15.88
CA VAL A 185 10.40 13.04 15.77
C VAL A 185 9.74 13.50 14.47
N ARG A 186 9.20 12.56 13.72
CA ARG A 186 8.42 12.78 12.49
C ARG A 186 7.29 11.77 12.41
N ARG A 187 6.37 12.01 11.50
CA ARG A 187 5.27 11.09 11.23
C ARG A 187 5.77 9.80 10.60
N VAL A 188 5.14 8.71 10.97
CA VAL A 188 5.25 7.41 10.31
C VAL A 188 3.87 7.00 9.81
N ARG A 189 3.80 6.31 8.68
CA ARG A 189 2.59 5.73 8.12
C ARG A 189 2.90 4.35 7.60
N LEU A 190 2.08 3.38 7.95
CA LEU A 190 2.32 1.98 7.63
C LEU A 190 1.80 1.63 6.24
N VAL A 191 2.54 0.76 5.57
CA VAL A 191 2.15 0.13 4.32
C VAL A 191 2.40 -1.37 4.37
N ARG A 192 1.78 -2.11 3.44
CA ARG A 192 2.11 -3.51 3.17
C ARG A 192 2.11 -3.79 1.67
N ARG A 193 2.70 -4.92 1.27
CA ARG A 193 2.73 -5.38 -0.11
C ARG A 193 1.64 -6.40 -0.37
N LEU A 194 0.99 -6.27 -1.51
CA LEU A 194 0.05 -7.25 -2.03
C LEU A 194 0.53 -7.72 -3.40
N PHE A 195 0.76 -9.02 -3.52
CA PHE A 195 1.07 -9.70 -4.78
C PHE A 195 -0.20 -10.37 -5.30
N LEU A 196 -0.52 -10.18 -6.58
CA LEU A 196 -1.66 -10.78 -7.26
C LEU A 196 -1.20 -11.73 -8.35
#